data_8c91ca51aea0a243326e12249d674993
#
_entry.id   8c91ca51aea0a243326e12249d674993
#
_cell.length_a   1.000
_cell.length_b   1.000
_cell.length_c   1.000
_cell.angle_alpha   90.00
_cell.angle_beta   90.00
_cell.angle_gamma   90.00
#
_symmetry.space_group_name_H-M   'P 1'
#
loop_
_entity.id
_entity.type
_entity.pdbx_description
1 polymer ?
#
loop_
_entity_poly.entity_id
_entity_poly.type
_entity_poly.pdbx_seq_one_letter_code
_entity_poly.pdbx_strand_id
1 'polypeptide(L)' 'MKELIEYIAKSIASDPNSVVVTEVVEDERTVFRLEVAEEDKGKVIGRQGRVAEAMRVLLRVAAVKAGTRAVLEFV' A
#
# COMPACT_ATOMS: atom_id res chain seq x y z
N MET A 1 -6.94 4.28 -6.33
CA MET A 1 -6.06 3.21 -5.77
C MET A 1 -5.13 3.72 -4.67
N LYS A 2 -4.49 4.85 -4.90
CA LYS A 2 -3.56 5.42 -3.91
C LYS A 2 -4.26 5.71 -2.58
N GLU A 3 -5.45 6.26 -2.63
CA GLU A 3 -6.24 6.63 -1.45
C GLU A 3 -6.59 5.42 -0.60
N LEU A 4 -6.77 4.27 -1.21
CA LEU A 4 -7.06 3.02 -0.50
C LEU A 4 -5.87 2.64 0.38
N ILE A 5 -4.67 2.69 -0.17
CA ILE A 5 -3.45 2.36 0.57
C ILE A 5 -3.23 3.37 1.70
N GLU A 6 -3.41 4.66 1.39
CA GLU A 6 -3.26 5.72 2.39
C GLU A 6 -4.23 5.52 3.55
N TYR A 7 -5.48 5.23 3.23
CA TYR A 7 -6.50 5.04 4.24
C TYR A 7 -6.16 3.87 5.18
N ILE A 8 -5.80 2.74 4.61
CA ILE A 8 -5.48 1.54 5.39
C ILE A 8 -4.25 1.78 6.26
N ALA A 9 -3.18 2.30 5.66
CA ALA A 9 -1.92 2.53 6.37
C ALA A 9 -2.09 3.53 7.49
N LYS A 10 -2.80 4.64 7.25
CA LYS A 10 -3.03 5.67 8.26
C LYS A 10 -3.93 5.17 9.38
N SER A 11 -4.85 4.26 9.08
CA SER A 11 -5.73 3.69 10.10
C SER A 11 -4.98 2.77 11.06
N ILE A 12 -3.90 2.14 10.60
CA ILE A 12 -3.13 1.19 11.40
C ILE A 12 -1.94 1.86 12.08
N ALA A 13 -1.30 2.83 11.43
CA ALA A 13 -0.08 3.44 11.91
C ALA A 13 -0.31 4.26 13.18
N SER A 14 0.63 4.17 14.13
CA SER A 14 0.63 5.02 15.31
C SER A 14 0.98 6.46 14.95
N ASP A 15 1.78 6.64 13.89
CA ASP A 15 2.16 7.95 13.39
C ASP A 15 1.65 8.11 11.96
N PRO A 16 0.36 8.46 11.79
CA PRO A 16 -0.21 8.58 10.45
C PRO A 16 0.40 9.71 9.62
N ASN A 17 1.00 10.70 10.27
CA ASN A 17 1.63 11.80 9.54
C ASN A 17 2.91 11.38 8.81
N SER A 18 3.49 10.24 9.20
CA SER A 18 4.67 9.69 8.53
C SER A 18 4.32 8.74 7.39
N VAL A 19 3.03 8.50 7.15
CA VAL A 19 2.59 7.63 6.06
C VAL A 19 2.70 8.40 4.75
N VAL A 20 3.51 7.89 3.83
CA VAL A 20 3.66 8.47 2.50
C VAL A 20 3.46 7.38 1.46
N VAL A 21 2.60 7.63 0.51
CA VAL A 21 2.39 6.72 -0.61
C VAL A 21 2.81 7.42 -1.89
N THR A 22 3.76 6.82 -2.60
CA THR A 22 4.25 7.34 -3.87
C THR A 22 3.74 6.44 -4.99
N GLU A 23 3.19 7.06 -6.01
CA GLU A 23 2.65 6.34 -7.16
C GLU A 23 3.55 6.60 -8.38
N VAL A 24 4.01 5.51 -9.00
CA VAL A 24 4.81 5.58 -10.22
C VAL A 24 4.13 4.73 -11.29
N VAL A 25 3.80 5.36 -12.41
CA VAL A 25 3.17 4.66 -13.53
C VAL A 25 4.29 4.20 -14.47
N GLU A 26 4.34 2.89 -14.72
CA GLU A 26 5.33 2.26 -15.59
C GLU A 26 4.58 1.40 -16.61
N ASP A 27 4.79 1.67 -17.90
CA ASP A 27 4.17 0.90 -18.98
C ASP A 27 2.68 0.60 -18.67
N GLU A 28 2.35 -0.67 -18.39
CA GLU A 28 0.98 -1.08 -18.13
C GLU A 28 0.72 -1.38 -16.66
N ARG A 29 1.61 -0.92 -15.77
CA ARG A 29 1.44 -1.15 -14.34
C ARG A 29 1.70 0.12 -13.55
N THR A 30 1.12 0.16 -12.36
CA THR A 30 1.33 1.25 -11.41
C THR A 30 1.99 0.66 -10.16
N VAL A 31 3.11 1.25 -9.76
CA VAL A 31 3.84 0.83 -8.57
C VAL A 31 3.52 1.82 -7.46
N PHE A 32 3.04 1.31 -6.34
CA PHE A 32 2.79 2.11 -5.15
C PHE A 32 3.86 1.79 -4.13
N ARG A 33 4.56 2.81 -3.66
CA ARG A 33 5.57 2.68 -2.61
C ARG A 33 5.02 3.25 -1.33
N LEU A 34 4.95 2.42 -0.32
CA LEU A 34 4.43 2.80 0.97
C LEU A 34 5.58 2.98 1.95
N GLU A 35 5.65 4.18 2.53
CA GLU A 35 6.62 4.50 3.56
C GLU A 35 5.86 4.86 4.84
N VAL A 36 6.32 4.32 5.96
CA VAL A 36 5.74 4.60 7.26
C VAL A 36 6.87 4.81 8.27
N ALA A 37 6.52 5.29 9.47
CA ALA A 37 7.49 5.42 10.54
C ALA A 37 8.10 4.05 10.84
N GLU A 38 9.37 4.02 11.22
CA GLU A 38 10.09 2.77 11.45
C GLU A 38 9.37 1.86 12.43
N GLU A 39 8.84 2.44 13.52
CA GLU A 39 8.13 1.67 14.53
C GLU A 39 6.78 1.12 14.05
N ASP A 40 6.27 1.61 12.95
CA ASP A 40 4.98 1.17 12.41
C ASP A 40 5.11 0.11 11.34
N LYS A 41 6.32 -0.16 10.84
CA LYS A 41 6.51 -1.12 9.75
C LYS A 41 5.93 -2.49 10.06
N GLY A 42 6.18 -2.99 11.26
CA GLY A 42 5.68 -4.30 11.67
C GLY A 42 4.16 -4.35 11.67
N LYS A 43 3.51 -3.28 12.11
CA LYS A 43 2.04 -3.21 12.16
C LYS A 43 1.43 -3.19 10.76
N VAL A 44 2.02 -2.39 9.88
CA VAL A 44 1.47 -2.17 8.54
C VAL A 44 1.69 -3.39 7.65
N ILE A 45 2.79 -4.10 7.84
CA ILE A 45 3.03 -5.36 7.14
C ILE A 45 2.16 -6.46 7.76
N GLY A 46 2.04 -6.44 9.08
CA GLY A 46 1.24 -7.40 9.82
C GLY A 46 1.97 -8.69 10.09
N ARG A 47 1.39 -9.50 10.98
CA ARG A 47 1.98 -10.79 11.33
C ARG A 47 2.03 -11.67 10.09
N GLN A 48 3.22 -12.19 9.79
CA GLN A 48 3.45 -13.04 8.62
C GLN A 48 3.05 -12.37 7.30
N GLY A 49 3.07 -11.03 7.27
CA GLY A 49 2.75 -10.28 6.07
C GLY A 49 1.27 -10.25 5.70
N ARG A 50 0.38 -10.59 6.63
CA ARG A 50 -1.05 -10.72 6.33
C ARG A 50 -1.72 -9.41 5.96
N VAL A 51 -1.35 -8.31 6.62
CA VAL A 51 -1.92 -7.01 6.30
C VAL A 51 -1.44 -6.56 4.92
N ALA A 52 -0.14 -6.74 4.66
CA ALA A 52 0.43 -6.40 3.36
C ALA A 52 -0.24 -7.21 2.24
N GLU A 53 -0.47 -8.50 2.48
CA GLU A 53 -1.13 -9.35 1.48
C GLU A 53 -2.58 -8.92 1.25
N ALA A 54 -3.29 -8.56 2.31
CA ALA A 54 -4.66 -8.06 2.18
C ALA A 54 -4.70 -6.78 1.35
N MET A 55 -3.76 -5.87 1.56
CA MET A 55 -3.67 -4.65 0.76
C MET A 55 -3.40 -4.98 -0.71
N ARG A 56 -2.52 -5.95 -0.98
CA ARG A 56 -2.21 -6.36 -2.34
C ARG A 56 -3.42 -6.95 -3.04
N VAL A 57 -4.22 -7.74 -2.33
CA VAL A 57 -5.46 -8.31 -2.89
C VAL A 57 -6.44 -7.21 -3.27
N LEU A 58 -6.64 -6.24 -2.38
CA LEU A 58 -7.56 -5.13 -2.64
C LEU A 58 -7.07 -4.28 -3.82
N LEU A 59 -5.77 -4.03 -3.90
CA LEU A 59 -5.19 -3.31 -5.03
C LEU A 59 -5.38 -4.05 -6.34
N ARG A 60 -5.24 -5.36 -6.31
CA ARG A 60 -5.40 -6.19 -7.51
C ARG A 60 -6.83 -6.06 -8.03
N VAL A 61 -7.81 -6.11 -7.14
CA VAL A 61 -9.22 -5.95 -7.52
C VAL A 61 -9.45 -4.57 -8.13
N ALA A 62 -8.95 -3.51 -7.49
CA ALA A 62 -9.10 -2.15 -8.01
C ALA A 62 -8.41 -1.98 -9.35
N ALA A 63 -7.23 -2.57 -9.53
CA ALA A 63 -6.47 -2.48 -10.77
C ALA A 63 -7.18 -3.18 -11.92
N VAL A 64 -7.76 -4.34 -11.68
CA VAL A 64 -8.52 -5.07 -12.70
C VAL A 64 -9.69 -4.21 -13.19
N LYS A 65 -10.40 -3.55 -12.28
CA LYS A 65 -11.50 -2.65 -12.64
C LYS A 65 -11.02 -1.46 -13.46
N ALA A 66 -9.81 -0.98 -13.20
CA ALA A 66 -9.23 0.15 -13.92
C ALA A 66 -8.50 -0.25 -15.21
N GLY A 67 -8.43 -1.55 -15.49
CA GLY A 67 -7.77 -2.05 -16.70
C GLY A 67 -6.26 -1.97 -16.64
N THR A 68 -5.66 -2.07 -15.44
CA THR A 68 -4.21 -1.97 -15.25
C THR A 68 -3.75 -3.00 -14.24
N ARG A 69 -2.46 -2.97 -13.93
CA ARG A 69 -1.87 -3.79 -12.87
C ARG A 69 -1.36 -2.87 -11.76
N ALA A 70 -1.40 -3.37 -10.54
CA ALA A 70 -0.91 -2.61 -9.39
C ALA A 70 0.08 -3.46 -8.60
N VAL A 71 1.17 -2.83 -8.18
CA VAL A 71 2.21 -3.46 -7.37
C VAL A 71 2.38 -2.61 -6.11
N LEU A 72 2.47 -3.24 -4.95
CA LEU A 72 2.70 -2.56 -3.69
C LEU A 72 4.08 -2.93 -3.17
N GLU A 73 4.91 -1.91 -2.94
CA GLU A 73 6.24 -2.07 -2.37
C GLU A 73 6.32 -1.33 -1.05
N PHE A 74 6.99 -1.93 -0.09
CA PHE A 74 7.28 -1.28 1.20
C PHE A 74 8.72 -0.77 1.16
N VAL A 75 8.89 0.48 1.55
CA VAL A 75 10.19 1.13 1.58
C VAL A 75 10.89 0.92 2.92
#